data_e462d3ba33da74dcb9782472119b29b4
#
_entry.id   e462d3ba33da74dcb9782472119b29b4
#
_cell.length_a   1.000
_cell.length_b   1.000
_cell.length_c   1.000
_cell.angle_alpha   90.00
_cell.angle_beta   90.00
_cell.angle_gamma   90.00
#
_symmetry.space_group_name_H-M   'P 1'
#
loop_
_entity.id
_entity.type
_entity.pdbx_description
1 polymer ?
#
loop_
_entity_poly.entity_id
_entity_poly.type
_entity_poly.pdbx_seq_one_letter_code
_entity_poly.pdbx_strand_id
1 'polypeptide(L)'
;GRAATEVYTLSLHAALAIVIPGGHEIIGDRAYSADPHQVSQYGRAACEGLLECGVLPVIKHIPGHGRSTVDSHLALSRVDTKIETLAIADFLPFRELSEMPMAMTAHIVYSEVDPVLPATLSPEVIGGIIRDTIAFEGLLITDDIGMGALSGNLGDRAAMALEAGCDVILHCSGDLPEMKEVASAVPSMAEDSRGRAPHG
;
A
#
# COMPACT_ATOMS: atom_id res chain seq x y z
N GLY A 1 -0.42 -32.46 8.88
CA GLY A 1 -1.39 -31.39 8.70
C GLY A 1 -1.31 -30.90 7.28
N ARG A 2 -2.41 -30.97 6.51
CA ARG A 2 -2.51 -30.31 5.21
C ARG A 2 -2.56 -28.80 5.50
N ALA A 3 -1.59 -28.03 5.01
CA ALA A 3 -1.78 -26.60 4.83
C ALA A 3 -2.95 -26.45 3.84
N ALA A 4 -4.05 -25.87 4.28
CA ALA A 4 -5.12 -25.47 3.39
C ALA A 4 -4.54 -24.34 2.52
N THR A 5 -4.32 -24.61 1.24
CA THR A 5 -3.97 -23.59 0.27
C THR A 5 -5.29 -22.96 -0.15
N GLU A 6 -5.73 -21.96 0.60
CA GLU A 6 -6.85 -21.13 0.18
C GLU A 6 -6.34 -20.23 -0.94
N VAL A 7 -6.94 -20.36 -2.12
CA VAL A 7 -6.63 -19.50 -3.28
C VAL A 7 -7.64 -18.36 -3.27
N TYR A 8 -7.18 -17.16 -2.90
CA TYR A 8 -7.97 -15.95 -3.00
C TYR A 8 -7.78 -15.28 -4.35
N THR A 9 -8.87 -14.82 -4.94
CA THR A 9 -8.79 -13.89 -6.08
C THR A 9 -8.66 -12.48 -5.51
N LEU A 10 -7.54 -11.82 -5.78
CA LEU A 10 -7.27 -10.45 -5.37
C LEU A 10 -7.52 -9.49 -6.53
N SER A 11 -8.13 -8.34 -6.27
CA SER A 11 -8.17 -7.24 -7.23
C SER A 11 -7.34 -6.06 -6.72
N LEU A 12 -6.28 -5.74 -7.43
CA LEU A 12 -5.39 -4.62 -7.14
C LEU A 12 -5.89 -3.29 -7.75
N HIS A 13 -7.17 -3.11 -8.00
CA HIS A 13 -7.71 -2.00 -8.81
C HIS A 13 -8.36 -0.87 -8.01
N ALA A 14 -8.51 -0.97 -6.70
CA ALA A 14 -9.11 0.10 -5.89
C ALA A 14 -8.09 1.22 -5.57
N ALA A 15 -7.71 2.00 -6.59
CA ALA A 15 -6.76 3.10 -6.43
C ALA A 15 -7.46 4.34 -5.83
N LEU A 16 -7.23 4.61 -4.54
CA LEU A 16 -7.80 5.76 -3.82
C LEU A 16 -6.92 7.01 -4.01
N ALA A 17 -6.63 7.37 -5.25
CA ALA A 17 -5.84 8.55 -5.55
C ALA A 17 -6.74 9.77 -5.79
N ILE A 18 -6.34 10.91 -5.20
CA ILE A 18 -6.99 12.21 -5.40
C ILE A 18 -6.33 12.89 -6.60
N VAL A 19 -7.13 13.50 -7.48
CA VAL A 19 -6.62 14.38 -8.53
C VAL A 19 -6.12 15.68 -7.89
N ILE A 20 -4.82 15.92 -7.95
CA ILE A 20 -4.21 17.16 -7.45
C ILE A 20 -3.67 17.95 -8.63
N PRO A 21 -4.00 19.27 -8.76
CA PRO A 21 -3.44 20.12 -9.80
C PRO A 21 -1.90 20.11 -9.74
N GLY A 22 -1.25 19.71 -10.84
CA GLY A 22 0.21 19.59 -10.92
C GLY A 22 0.77 18.23 -10.45
N GLY A 23 -0.07 17.28 -10.07
CA GLY A 23 0.31 15.88 -9.84
C GLY A 23 0.73 15.20 -11.15
N HIS A 24 1.52 14.14 -11.05
CA HIS A 24 2.03 13.41 -12.23
C HIS A 24 0.89 12.69 -12.97
N GLU A 25 0.91 12.70 -14.30
CA GLU A 25 -0.08 12.05 -15.18
C GLU A 25 -0.15 10.52 -15.00
N ILE A 26 0.77 9.93 -14.23
CA ILE A 26 0.82 8.48 -14.01
C ILE A 26 -0.42 7.92 -13.30
N ILE A 27 -1.09 8.75 -12.49
CA ILE A 27 -2.38 8.37 -11.89
C ILE A 27 -3.48 8.59 -12.93
N GLY A 28 -3.43 9.69 -13.70
CA GLY A 28 -4.31 9.98 -14.84
C GLY A 28 -5.77 9.70 -14.51
N ASP A 29 -6.43 9.03 -15.42
CA ASP A 29 -7.83 8.57 -15.36
C ASP A 29 -8.12 7.47 -14.31
N ARG A 30 -7.09 6.97 -13.59
CA ARG A 30 -7.30 6.08 -12.44
C ARG A 30 -7.71 6.81 -11.16
N ALA A 31 -7.53 8.13 -11.10
CA ALA A 31 -8.00 8.94 -9.98
C ALA A 31 -9.51 9.21 -10.10
N TYR A 32 -10.25 8.93 -9.05
CA TYR A 32 -11.72 9.05 -9.06
C TYR A 32 -12.22 10.50 -9.03
N SER A 33 -11.57 11.39 -8.27
CA SER A 33 -12.00 12.77 -8.08
C SER A 33 -10.90 13.64 -7.47
N ALA A 34 -11.07 14.97 -7.53
CA ALA A 34 -10.31 15.94 -6.74
C ALA A 34 -10.89 16.14 -5.32
N ASP A 35 -12.09 15.65 -5.06
CA ASP A 35 -12.74 15.69 -3.75
C ASP A 35 -12.45 14.36 -3.01
N PRO A 36 -11.76 14.39 -1.86
CA PRO A 36 -11.41 13.18 -1.12
C PRO A 36 -12.64 12.39 -0.63
N HIS A 37 -13.76 13.05 -0.33
CA HIS A 37 -14.99 12.35 0.04
C HIS A 37 -15.61 11.60 -1.14
N GLN A 38 -15.55 12.17 -2.35
CA GLN A 38 -16.01 11.47 -3.55
C GLN A 38 -15.09 10.28 -3.87
N VAL A 39 -13.77 10.41 -3.66
CA VAL A 39 -12.82 9.29 -3.79
C VAL A 39 -13.20 8.16 -2.84
N SER A 40 -13.55 8.48 -1.58
CA SER A 40 -14.02 7.48 -0.61
C SER A 40 -15.29 6.79 -1.07
N GLN A 41 -16.29 7.55 -1.55
CA GLN A 41 -17.57 7.00 -2.01
C GLN A 41 -17.41 6.05 -3.19
N TYR A 42 -16.65 6.46 -4.22
CA TYR A 42 -16.41 5.61 -5.38
C TYR A 42 -15.52 4.40 -5.06
N GLY A 43 -14.52 4.61 -4.20
CA GLY A 43 -13.66 3.53 -3.71
C GLY A 43 -14.47 2.49 -2.93
N ARG A 44 -15.38 2.93 -2.05
CA ARG A 44 -16.29 2.05 -1.30
C ARG A 44 -17.17 1.23 -2.24
N ALA A 45 -17.83 1.87 -3.18
CA ALA A 45 -18.70 1.18 -4.14
C ALA A 45 -17.93 0.13 -4.97
N ALA A 46 -16.69 0.45 -5.37
CA ALA A 46 -15.82 -0.49 -6.08
C ALA A 46 -15.43 -1.69 -5.20
N CYS A 47 -15.07 -1.45 -3.94
CA CYS A 47 -14.71 -2.50 -2.98
C CYS A 47 -15.90 -3.41 -2.66
N GLU A 48 -17.08 -2.83 -2.41
CA GLU A 48 -18.31 -3.58 -2.14
C GLU A 48 -18.69 -4.47 -3.32
N GLY A 49 -18.62 -3.96 -4.55
CA GLY A 49 -18.90 -4.76 -5.75
C GLY A 49 -17.92 -5.93 -5.94
N LEU A 50 -16.65 -5.77 -5.56
CA LEU A 50 -15.67 -6.85 -5.56
C LEU A 50 -16.01 -7.90 -4.50
N LEU A 51 -16.31 -7.48 -3.27
CA LEU A 51 -16.67 -8.35 -2.16
C LEU A 51 -17.93 -9.17 -2.46
N GLU A 52 -18.96 -8.56 -3.07
CA GLU A 52 -20.17 -9.26 -3.51
C GLU A 52 -19.89 -10.39 -4.51
N CYS A 53 -18.80 -10.26 -5.28
CA CYS A 53 -18.34 -11.27 -6.22
C CYS A 53 -17.33 -12.28 -5.60
N GLY A 54 -17.07 -12.21 -4.30
CA GLY A 54 -16.09 -13.07 -3.63
C GLY A 54 -14.63 -12.71 -3.97
N VAL A 55 -14.36 -11.47 -4.39
CA VAL A 55 -13.02 -10.96 -4.69
C VAL A 55 -12.58 -10.00 -3.59
N LEU A 56 -11.42 -10.23 -3.00
CA LEU A 56 -10.86 -9.35 -1.97
C LEU A 56 -10.29 -8.07 -2.60
N PRO A 57 -10.83 -6.89 -2.24
CA PRO A 57 -10.28 -5.62 -2.69
C PRO A 57 -8.98 -5.28 -1.97
N VAL A 58 -8.06 -4.63 -2.68
CA VAL A 58 -6.85 -4.02 -2.12
C VAL A 58 -6.91 -2.53 -2.38
N ILE A 59 -7.12 -1.74 -1.32
CA ILE A 59 -7.10 -0.27 -1.45
C ILE A 59 -5.65 0.21 -1.55
N LYS A 60 -5.37 1.14 -2.48
CA LYS A 60 -3.99 1.55 -2.78
C LYS A 60 -3.88 2.98 -3.31
N HIS A 61 -2.72 3.60 -3.15
CA HIS A 61 -1.53 3.17 -2.38
C HIS A 61 -1.50 3.95 -1.07
N ILE A 62 -1.65 3.27 0.03
CA ILE A 62 -1.73 3.89 1.36
C ILE A 62 -0.34 4.43 1.77
N PRO A 63 -0.26 5.63 2.38
CA PRO A 63 -1.32 6.51 2.85
C PRO A 63 -1.82 7.55 1.83
N GLY A 64 -1.40 7.50 0.54
CA GLY A 64 -1.87 8.38 -0.53
C GLY A 64 -0.81 8.59 -1.61
N HIS A 65 -1.18 8.56 -2.88
CA HIS A 65 -0.26 8.66 -4.03
C HIS A 65 -0.49 9.91 -4.90
N GLY A 66 -1.55 10.68 -4.62
CA GLY A 66 -2.00 11.77 -5.49
C GLY A 66 -1.01 12.92 -5.65
N ARG A 67 -0.09 13.12 -4.71
CA ARG A 67 0.94 14.18 -4.74
C ARG A 67 2.27 13.74 -5.33
N SER A 68 2.40 12.51 -5.78
CA SER A 68 3.62 12.05 -6.44
C SER A 68 3.92 12.89 -7.69
N THR A 69 5.14 13.38 -7.80
CA THR A 69 5.62 14.18 -8.93
C THR A 69 6.46 13.39 -9.91
N VAL A 70 6.73 12.13 -9.59
CA VAL A 70 7.53 11.21 -10.41
C VAL A 70 6.89 9.83 -10.44
N ASP A 71 7.21 9.08 -11.49
CA ASP A 71 6.82 7.68 -11.61
C ASP A 71 7.61 6.81 -10.62
N SER A 72 6.93 6.19 -9.65
CA SER A 72 7.55 5.29 -8.67
C SER A 72 8.15 4.01 -9.29
N HIS A 73 7.79 3.67 -10.54
CA HIS A 73 8.49 2.63 -11.29
C HIS A 73 9.93 3.02 -11.66
N LEU A 74 10.21 4.33 -11.80
CA LEU A 74 11.48 4.85 -12.27
C LEU A 74 12.33 5.49 -11.17
N ALA A 75 11.69 6.17 -10.21
CA ALA A 75 12.38 6.89 -9.16
C ALA A 75 11.54 7.03 -7.89
N LEU A 76 12.23 7.26 -6.76
CA LEU A 76 11.59 7.50 -5.47
C LEU A 76 10.94 8.88 -5.44
N SER A 77 9.63 8.91 -5.26
CA SER A 77 8.86 10.14 -5.09
C SER A 77 8.95 10.66 -3.66
N ARG A 78 8.89 11.99 -3.52
CA ARG A 78 8.88 12.67 -2.24
C ARG A 78 7.69 13.61 -2.15
N VAL A 79 7.05 13.63 -0.98
CA VAL A 79 5.92 14.51 -0.65
C VAL A 79 6.33 15.35 0.56
N ASP A 80 6.49 16.67 0.32
CA ASP A 80 6.91 17.65 1.34
C ASP A 80 5.70 18.44 1.91
N THR A 81 4.48 17.91 1.69
CA THR A 81 3.23 18.51 2.18
C THR A 81 3.06 18.26 3.67
N LYS A 82 2.58 19.27 4.39
CA LYS A 82 2.33 19.20 5.83
C LYS A 82 1.34 18.11 6.20
N ILE A 83 1.60 17.45 7.33
CA ILE A 83 0.82 16.32 7.83
C ILE A 83 -0.67 16.66 8.00
N GLU A 84 -0.98 17.89 8.46
CA GLU A 84 -2.37 18.34 8.65
C GLU A 84 -3.12 18.43 7.33
N THR A 85 -2.43 18.83 6.25
CA THR A 85 -3.01 18.86 4.89
C THR A 85 -3.22 17.45 4.34
N LEU A 86 -2.24 16.55 4.55
CA LEU A 86 -2.36 15.16 4.16
C LEU A 86 -3.52 14.46 4.88
N ALA A 87 -3.69 14.74 6.17
CA ALA A 87 -4.72 14.12 7.01
C ALA A 87 -6.15 14.42 6.57
N ILE A 88 -6.39 15.63 6.03
CA ILE A 88 -7.74 16.04 5.58
C ILE A 88 -7.97 15.79 4.08
N ALA A 89 -6.96 15.41 3.34
CA ALA A 89 -7.03 15.15 1.91
C ALA A 89 -6.59 13.71 1.57
N ASP A 90 -5.28 13.48 1.50
CA ASP A 90 -4.71 12.23 0.97
C ASP A 90 -5.01 11.00 1.84
N PHE A 91 -5.01 11.15 3.18
CA PHE A 91 -5.28 10.05 4.12
C PHE A 91 -6.77 9.81 4.34
N LEU A 92 -7.63 10.80 4.05
CA LEU A 92 -9.06 10.73 4.31
C LEU A 92 -9.75 9.54 3.62
N PRO A 93 -9.54 9.27 2.32
CA PRO A 93 -10.16 8.12 1.66
C PRO A 93 -9.78 6.79 2.32
N PHE A 94 -8.53 6.65 2.74
CA PHE A 94 -8.07 5.43 3.42
C PHE A 94 -8.65 5.30 4.82
N ARG A 95 -8.82 6.40 5.55
CA ARG A 95 -9.46 6.42 6.86
C ARG A 95 -10.95 6.06 6.76
N GLU A 96 -11.65 6.57 5.74
CA GLU A 96 -13.07 6.24 5.51
C GLU A 96 -13.27 4.81 5.00
N LEU A 97 -12.20 4.13 4.52
CA LEU A 97 -12.21 2.73 4.09
C LEU A 97 -11.27 1.86 4.94
N SER A 98 -10.99 2.26 6.18
CA SER A 98 -10.03 1.56 7.05
C SER A 98 -10.47 0.13 7.42
N GLU A 99 -11.75 -0.19 7.29
CA GLU A 99 -12.32 -1.52 7.49
C GLU A 99 -12.12 -2.49 6.30
N MET A 100 -11.56 -2.01 5.18
CA MET A 100 -11.30 -2.89 4.04
C MET A 100 -10.26 -3.96 4.38
N PRO A 101 -10.40 -5.18 3.82
CA PRO A 101 -9.59 -6.32 4.26
C PRO A 101 -8.10 -6.16 3.96
N MET A 102 -7.74 -5.43 2.93
CA MET A 102 -6.36 -5.33 2.46
C MET A 102 -6.01 -3.95 1.95
N ALA A 103 -4.77 -3.52 2.18
CA ALA A 103 -4.20 -2.30 1.59
C ALA A 103 -2.78 -2.55 1.07
N MET A 104 -2.38 -1.76 0.07
CA MET A 104 -1.04 -1.77 -0.51
C MET A 104 -0.32 -0.46 -0.22
N THR A 105 0.93 -0.54 0.25
CA THR A 105 1.74 0.65 0.59
C THR A 105 2.20 1.42 -0.64
N ALA A 106 2.53 2.71 -0.44
CA ALA A 106 3.15 3.55 -1.46
C ALA A 106 4.68 3.57 -1.32
N HIS A 107 5.42 3.50 -2.44
CA HIS A 107 6.86 3.79 -2.46
C HIS A 107 7.11 5.29 -2.54
N ILE A 108 6.73 6.02 -1.49
CA ILE A 108 6.80 7.49 -1.39
C ILE A 108 7.39 7.88 -0.04
N VAL A 109 8.32 8.84 -0.06
CA VAL A 109 8.84 9.50 1.15
C VAL A 109 7.89 10.62 1.56
N TYR A 110 7.36 10.57 2.77
CA TYR A 110 6.59 11.65 3.40
C TYR A 110 7.52 12.40 4.34
N SER A 111 8.11 13.51 3.86
CA SER A 111 9.26 14.15 4.49
C SER A 111 8.99 14.68 5.90
N GLU A 112 7.74 15.01 6.23
CA GLU A 112 7.36 15.47 7.58
C GLU A 112 7.23 14.33 8.60
N VAL A 113 7.17 13.07 8.14
CA VAL A 113 7.06 11.88 9.00
C VAL A 113 8.38 11.16 9.06
N ASP A 114 8.87 10.75 7.90
CA ASP A 114 10.18 10.13 7.72
C ASP A 114 10.86 10.77 6.49
N PRO A 115 11.92 11.58 6.69
CA PRO A 115 12.58 12.25 5.58
C PRO A 115 13.51 11.33 4.78
N VAL A 116 13.68 10.07 5.18
CA VAL A 116 14.66 9.15 4.59
C VAL A 116 14.00 7.98 3.89
N LEU A 117 13.11 7.28 4.57
CA LEU A 117 12.53 6.04 4.09
C LEU A 117 11.17 6.25 3.41
N PRO A 118 10.88 5.53 2.31
CA PRO A 118 9.54 5.49 1.75
C PRO A 118 8.56 4.79 2.69
N ALA A 119 7.27 5.09 2.56
CA ALA A 119 6.23 4.54 3.44
C ALA A 119 6.31 3.02 3.60
N THR A 120 6.61 2.29 2.53
CA THR A 120 6.78 0.83 2.56
C THR A 120 7.87 0.34 3.51
N LEU A 121 8.92 1.14 3.75
CA LEU A 121 10.08 0.77 4.56
C LEU A 121 10.18 1.58 5.87
N SER A 122 9.22 2.46 6.16
CA SER A 122 9.24 3.35 7.32
C SER A 122 8.34 2.85 8.44
N PRO A 123 8.89 2.43 9.59
CA PRO A 123 8.10 2.10 10.77
C PRO A 123 7.25 3.27 11.27
N GLU A 124 7.76 4.52 11.13
CA GLU A 124 7.07 5.74 11.53
C GLU A 124 5.83 5.99 10.68
N VAL A 125 5.92 5.77 9.37
CA VAL A 125 4.76 5.92 8.46
C VAL A 125 3.79 4.76 8.66
N ILE A 126 4.27 3.52 8.75
CA ILE A 126 3.37 2.37 8.93
C ILE A 126 2.70 2.43 10.31
N GLY A 127 3.45 2.59 11.39
CA GLY A 127 2.90 2.66 12.74
C GLY A 127 2.07 3.93 12.95
N GLY A 128 2.68 5.10 12.85
CA GLY A 128 2.06 6.36 13.23
C GLY A 128 0.98 6.87 12.26
N ILE A 129 1.13 6.61 10.95
CA ILE A 129 0.15 7.10 9.97
C ILE A 129 -0.83 6.00 9.57
N ILE A 130 -0.34 4.84 9.11
CA ILE A 130 -1.25 3.80 8.57
C ILE A 130 -2.04 3.15 9.70
N ARG A 131 -1.37 2.72 10.79
CA ARG A 131 -2.02 2.01 11.88
C ARG A 131 -2.72 2.94 12.86
N ASP A 132 -2.10 4.05 13.27
CA ASP A 132 -2.66 4.93 14.31
C ASP A 132 -3.59 6.00 13.71
N THR A 133 -3.14 6.80 12.71
CA THR A 133 -3.91 7.95 12.20
C THR A 133 -5.03 7.54 11.25
N ILE A 134 -4.75 6.63 10.31
CA ILE A 134 -5.75 6.08 9.38
C ILE A 134 -6.58 4.99 10.05
N ALA A 135 -6.03 4.35 11.08
CA ALA A 135 -6.62 3.23 11.81
C ALA A 135 -6.90 2.00 10.91
N PHE A 136 -6.00 1.73 9.97
CA PHE A 136 -6.13 0.57 9.10
C PHE A 136 -5.67 -0.70 9.84
N GLU A 137 -6.56 -1.65 10.05
CA GLU A 137 -6.29 -2.90 10.78
C GLU A 137 -6.16 -4.13 9.86
N GLY A 138 -6.49 -4.00 8.57
CA GLY A 138 -6.42 -5.09 7.60
C GLY A 138 -5.00 -5.51 7.24
N LEU A 139 -4.88 -6.48 6.35
CA LEU A 139 -3.61 -7.01 5.85
C LEU A 139 -2.89 -5.96 4.99
N LEU A 140 -1.67 -5.60 5.36
CA LEU A 140 -0.86 -4.60 4.67
C LEU A 140 0.17 -5.28 3.75
N ILE A 141 0.03 -5.07 2.45
CA ILE A 141 0.92 -5.63 1.42
C ILE A 141 1.86 -4.51 0.95
N THR A 142 3.10 -4.83 0.62
CA THR A 142 3.97 -3.88 -0.10
C THR A 142 3.46 -3.66 -1.52
N ASP A 143 3.76 -2.52 -2.15
CA ASP A 143 3.85 -2.49 -3.62
C ASP A 143 5.03 -3.35 -4.08
N ASP A 144 5.18 -3.56 -5.39
CA ASP A 144 6.25 -4.41 -5.94
C ASP A 144 7.63 -3.94 -5.48
N ILE A 145 8.29 -4.77 -4.66
CA ILE A 145 9.64 -4.45 -4.15
C ILE A 145 10.72 -4.46 -5.25
N GLY A 146 10.39 -4.95 -6.46
CA GLY A 146 11.26 -4.87 -7.65
C GLY A 146 11.36 -3.48 -8.27
N MET A 147 10.45 -2.55 -7.90
CA MET A 147 10.40 -1.21 -8.49
C MET A 147 11.65 -0.38 -8.22
N GLY A 148 12.01 0.49 -9.19
CA GLY A 148 13.19 1.35 -9.14
C GLY A 148 13.17 2.44 -8.05
N ALA A 149 12.03 2.68 -7.40
CA ALA A 149 11.91 3.58 -6.26
C ALA A 149 12.68 3.09 -5.02
N LEU A 150 12.88 1.78 -4.87
CA LEU A 150 13.58 1.22 -3.72
C LEU A 150 15.05 0.95 -4.04
N SER A 151 15.94 1.21 -3.08
CA SER A 151 17.37 0.94 -3.16
C SER A 151 17.76 -0.34 -2.40
N GLY A 152 18.90 -0.94 -2.73
CA GLY A 152 19.38 -2.18 -2.13
C GLY A 152 18.99 -3.44 -2.93
N ASN A 153 19.34 -4.62 -2.44
CA ASN A 153 18.93 -5.90 -3.02
C ASN A 153 17.51 -6.29 -2.58
N LEU A 154 16.89 -7.23 -3.27
CA LEU A 154 15.51 -7.63 -3.04
C LEU A 154 15.28 -8.26 -1.66
N GLY A 155 16.26 -9.04 -1.17
CA GLY A 155 16.20 -9.63 0.17
C GLY A 155 16.17 -8.58 1.27
N ASP A 156 17.04 -7.56 1.19
CA ASP A 156 17.08 -6.47 2.15
C ASP A 156 15.78 -5.66 2.11
N ARG A 157 15.26 -5.33 0.90
CA ARG A 157 13.98 -4.62 0.74
C ARG A 157 12.83 -5.39 1.40
N ALA A 158 12.78 -6.71 1.20
CA ALA A 158 11.76 -7.57 1.79
C ALA A 158 11.85 -7.60 3.31
N ALA A 159 13.05 -7.79 3.87
CA ALA A 159 13.27 -7.80 5.31
C ALA A 159 12.89 -6.46 5.95
N MET A 160 13.37 -5.34 5.40
CA MET A 160 13.06 -4.00 5.89
C MET A 160 11.55 -3.69 5.87
N ALA A 161 10.84 -4.09 4.81
CA ALA A 161 9.40 -3.86 4.73
C ALA A 161 8.61 -4.64 5.81
N LEU A 162 9.00 -5.88 6.10
CA LEU A 162 8.40 -6.65 7.20
C LEU A 162 8.75 -6.05 8.56
N GLU A 163 10.00 -5.65 8.78
CA GLU A 163 10.44 -4.96 10.01
C GLU A 163 9.71 -3.63 10.21
N ALA A 164 9.39 -2.93 9.12
CA ALA A 164 8.61 -1.69 9.16
C ALA A 164 7.14 -1.91 9.53
N GLY A 165 6.60 -3.13 9.39
CA GLY A 165 5.22 -3.48 9.76
C GLY A 165 4.31 -3.87 8.60
N CYS A 166 4.85 -4.09 7.38
CA CYS A 166 4.10 -4.79 6.33
C CYS A 166 3.88 -6.25 6.72
N ASP A 167 2.73 -6.81 6.32
CA ASP A 167 2.37 -8.20 6.61
C ASP A 167 2.80 -9.16 5.49
N VAL A 168 2.80 -8.67 4.24
CA VAL A 168 3.06 -9.46 3.02
C VAL A 168 3.94 -8.68 2.05
N ILE A 169 4.87 -9.38 1.42
CA ILE A 169 5.74 -8.85 0.38
C ILE A 169 5.20 -9.21 -1.01
N LEU A 170 5.10 -8.21 -1.88
CA LEU A 170 4.77 -8.38 -3.29
C LEU A 170 6.02 -8.27 -4.16
N HIS A 171 6.22 -9.24 -5.05
CA HIS A 171 7.27 -9.22 -6.07
C HIS A 171 6.70 -9.73 -7.41
N CYS A 172 6.84 -8.94 -8.47
CA CYS A 172 6.08 -9.13 -9.71
C CYS A 172 6.91 -9.57 -10.93
N SER A 173 8.24 -9.72 -10.82
CA SER A 173 9.08 -10.02 -12.00
C SER A 173 8.84 -11.41 -12.60
N GLY A 174 8.45 -12.37 -11.77
CA GLY A 174 8.35 -13.79 -12.19
C GLY A 174 9.72 -14.47 -12.38
N ASP A 175 10.83 -13.76 -12.11
CA ASP A 175 12.18 -14.34 -12.19
C ASP A 175 12.44 -15.27 -11.00
N LEU A 176 12.76 -16.52 -11.27
CA LEU A 176 12.93 -17.53 -10.22
C LEU A 176 14.10 -17.29 -9.29
N PRO A 177 15.28 -16.84 -9.73
CA PRO A 177 16.37 -16.36 -8.87
C PRO A 177 15.93 -15.28 -7.90
N GLU A 178 15.28 -14.23 -8.37
CA GLU A 178 14.76 -13.12 -7.53
C GLU A 178 13.71 -13.61 -6.52
N MET A 179 12.76 -14.44 -6.95
CA MET A 179 11.76 -15.05 -6.07
C MET A 179 12.41 -15.87 -4.94
N LYS A 180 13.51 -16.59 -5.23
CA LYS A 180 14.26 -17.32 -4.21
C LYS A 180 15.00 -16.41 -3.25
N GLU A 181 15.56 -15.30 -3.74
CA GLU A 181 16.22 -14.29 -2.91
C GLU A 181 15.22 -13.72 -1.89
N VAL A 182 14.06 -13.25 -2.37
CA VAL A 182 12.98 -12.73 -1.52
C VAL A 182 12.54 -13.80 -0.52
N ALA A 183 12.20 -15.01 -0.98
CA ALA A 183 11.73 -16.09 -0.11
C ALA A 183 12.74 -16.50 0.97
N SER A 184 14.04 -16.35 0.70
CA SER A 184 15.11 -16.67 1.66
C SER A 184 15.24 -15.59 2.75
N ALA A 185 14.84 -14.36 2.48
CA ALA A 185 14.90 -13.23 3.40
C ALA A 185 13.62 -13.08 4.26
N VAL A 186 12.51 -13.68 3.82
CA VAL A 186 11.20 -13.54 4.48
C VAL A 186 11.01 -14.68 5.49
N PRO A 187 10.77 -14.38 6.79
CA PRO A 187 10.45 -15.39 7.81
C PRO A 187 9.04 -15.95 7.59
N SER A 188 8.66 -16.94 8.39
CA SER A 188 7.26 -17.35 8.48
C SER A 188 6.39 -16.18 8.92
N MET A 189 5.18 -16.08 8.35
CA MET A 189 4.22 -15.03 8.68
C MET A 189 3.99 -14.93 10.20
N ALA A 190 4.10 -13.73 10.75
CA ALA A 190 3.88 -13.45 12.17
C ALA A 190 2.44 -13.78 12.60
N GLU A 191 2.21 -14.01 13.88
CA GLU A 191 0.89 -14.37 14.41
C GLU A 191 -0.12 -13.22 14.23
N ASP A 192 0.30 -11.99 14.48
CA ASP A 192 -0.51 -10.79 14.26
C ASP A 192 -0.92 -10.63 12.79
N SER A 193 0.01 -10.86 11.86
CA SER A 193 -0.27 -10.81 10.42
C SER A 193 -1.25 -11.91 9.98
N ARG A 194 -1.17 -13.09 10.61
CA ARG A 194 -2.17 -14.16 10.38
C ARG A 194 -3.55 -13.77 10.89
N GLY A 195 -3.62 -13.06 12.02
CA GLY A 195 -4.88 -12.54 12.57
C GLY A 195 -5.54 -11.49 11.67
N ARG A 196 -4.75 -10.76 10.86
CA ARG A 196 -5.25 -9.78 9.89
C ARG A 196 -5.62 -10.40 8.54
N ALA A 197 -5.20 -11.64 8.27
CA ALA A 197 -5.54 -12.30 7.03
C ALA A 197 -7.07 -12.48 6.92
N PRO A 198 -7.69 -12.10 5.78
CA PRO A 198 -9.12 -12.28 5.61
C PRO A 198 -9.47 -13.77 5.73
N HIS A 199 -10.49 -14.07 6.52
CA HIS A 199 -11.03 -15.42 6.63
C HIS A 199 -12.10 -15.59 5.54
N GLY A 200 -11.99 -16.69 4.77
CA GLY A 200 -12.97 -17.08 3.75
C GLY A 200 -14.28 -17.60 4.34
#